data_6fd251f6a41a815c92b92191911e44eb
#
_entry.id   6fd251f6a41a815c92b92191911e44eb
#
_cell.length_a   1.000
_cell.length_b   1.000
_cell.length_c   1.000
_cell.angle_alpha   90.00
_cell.angle_beta   90.00
_cell.angle_gamma   90.00
#
_symmetry.space_group_name_H-M   'P 1'
#
loop_
_entity.id
_entity.type
_entity.pdbx_description
1 polymer ?
#
loop_
_entity_poly.entity_id
_entity_poly.type
_entity_poly.pdbx_seq_one_letter_code
_entity_poly.pdbx_strand_id
1 'polypeptide(L)'
;MTDTKTMEDAIKLAHFKFAIIAPVIQGNFTDASKSAYYKRVTEKPLTRPDGTAFKYSHKSPEWWERLYRKGGMDALMPGVRSDKGKSRKLPDTAVEEIYRIKEKFPRLNSVQIHGHLIREGFITARTSLRCVQRYIKAAGIKPGAAPGAAKDRRAFEETRFGAMFQADSCHFPYIREDGKPRRTYLMMIIDDYSRMIVGAGLYYNDNAENFQTLLKSAVSTYGICDKLYCDHGGPYENTQLSLVAGNLGTVLLHAPVRDGAAKAKIERAFRSVKERWLYALDVKKITSLREFNDLLQDHVRDYNLTFHTGINDTPMNRYLNTNEGISKPVSAEWLDECFMNRVVRKVKRDATFTIGNVPFDAPMQFISQKVEVRFIPGRPETTCIFDGEGRFPVRPTNKAENCRIRRERLPAIDYTRMEETNV
;
A
#
# COMPACT_ATOMS: atom_id res chain seq x y z
N MET A 1 -23.88 -0.53 -18.53
CA MET A 1 -24.10 -1.85 -19.17
C MET A 1 -25.11 -2.75 -18.44
N THR A 2 -25.47 -2.51 -17.19
CA THR A 2 -26.48 -3.32 -16.44
C THR A 2 -27.94 -2.95 -16.74
N ASP A 3 -28.22 -1.74 -17.21
CA ASP A 3 -29.62 -1.32 -17.51
C ASP A 3 -30.16 -1.86 -18.82
N THR A 4 -29.35 -2.05 -19.84
CA THR A 4 -29.76 -2.52 -21.17
C THR A 4 -30.20 -3.99 -21.12
N LYS A 5 -29.43 -4.86 -20.45
CA LYS A 5 -29.76 -6.28 -20.28
C LYS A 5 -31.05 -6.48 -19.48
N THR A 6 -31.28 -5.64 -18.48
CA THR A 6 -32.47 -5.66 -17.64
C THR A 6 -33.73 -5.25 -18.45
N MET A 7 -33.59 -4.34 -19.40
CA MET A 7 -34.66 -3.87 -20.27
C MET A 7 -35.04 -4.93 -21.32
N GLU A 8 -34.05 -5.56 -21.95
CA GLU A 8 -34.30 -6.68 -22.89
C GLU A 8 -34.98 -7.86 -22.22
N ASP A 9 -34.58 -8.22 -21.00
CA ASP A 9 -35.21 -9.31 -20.24
C ASP A 9 -36.66 -8.95 -19.83
N ALA A 10 -36.92 -7.67 -19.52
CA ALA A 10 -38.29 -7.19 -19.26
C ALA A 10 -39.18 -7.28 -20.48
N ILE A 11 -38.67 -6.92 -21.66
CA ILE A 11 -39.39 -7.01 -22.94
C ILE A 11 -39.68 -8.49 -23.29
N LYS A 12 -38.70 -9.39 -23.17
CA LYS A 12 -38.87 -10.82 -23.38
C LYS A 12 -39.96 -11.41 -22.46
N LEU A 13 -39.99 -10.98 -21.21
CA LEU A 13 -41.00 -11.42 -20.25
C LEU A 13 -42.41 -10.88 -20.60
N ALA A 14 -42.50 -9.63 -21.10
CA ALA A 14 -43.76 -9.06 -21.57
C ALA A 14 -44.29 -9.82 -22.80
N HIS A 15 -43.44 -10.15 -23.78
CA HIS A 15 -43.77 -10.95 -24.94
C HIS A 15 -44.22 -12.37 -24.55
N PHE A 16 -43.53 -13.01 -23.61
CA PHE A 16 -43.97 -14.31 -23.07
C PHE A 16 -45.35 -14.26 -22.46
N LYS A 17 -45.67 -13.25 -21.65
CA LYS A 17 -47.01 -13.09 -21.08
C LYS A 17 -48.06 -12.84 -22.16
N PHE A 18 -47.74 -12.01 -23.16
CA PHE A 18 -48.59 -11.70 -24.26
C PHE A 18 -48.91 -12.95 -25.11
N ALA A 19 -47.92 -13.78 -25.46
CA ALA A 19 -48.10 -15.00 -26.21
C ALA A 19 -49.13 -15.95 -25.56
N ILE A 20 -49.21 -15.98 -24.24
CA ILE A 20 -50.17 -16.81 -23.51
C ILE A 20 -51.59 -16.24 -23.59
N ILE A 21 -51.76 -14.91 -23.58
CA ILE A 21 -53.06 -14.27 -23.60
C ILE A 21 -53.58 -13.92 -25.02
N ALA A 22 -52.68 -13.90 -26.00
CA ALA A 22 -53.00 -13.49 -27.38
C ALA A 22 -54.16 -14.24 -27.99
N PRO A 23 -54.31 -15.59 -27.88
CA PRO A 23 -55.48 -16.29 -28.41
C PRO A 23 -56.80 -15.79 -27.85
N VAL A 24 -56.85 -15.42 -26.57
CA VAL A 24 -58.07 -14.87 -25.94
C VAL A 24 -58.28 -13.43 -26.37
N ILE A 25 -57.30 -12.64 -26.56
CA ILE A 25 -57.41 -11.25 -27.06
C ILE A 25 -57.92 -11.22 -28.49
N GLN A 26 -57.48 -12.16 -29.32
CA GLN A 26 -57.81 -12.29 -30.73
C GLN A 26 -59.13 -13.08 -30.97
N GLY A 27 -59.74 -13.67 -29.93
CA GLY A 27 -60.87 -14.52 -30.04
C GLY A 27 -60.62 -15.90 -30.70
N ASN A 28 -59.37 -16.31 -30.80
CA ASN A 28 -58.89 -17.52 -31.46
C ASN A 28 -58.59 -18.63 -30.45
N PHE A 29 -59.60 -19.13 -29.74
CA PHE A 29 -59.46 -20.28 -28.84
C PHE A 29 -60.70 -21.18 -28.96
N THR A 30 -60.50 -22.48 -28.80
CA THR A 30 -61.52 -23.52 -29.01
C THR A 30 -62.22 -23.96 -27.72
N ASP A 31 -61.76 -23.48 -26.59
CA ASP A 31 -62.33 -23.88 -25.29
C ASP A 31 -63.66 -23.20 -25.01
N ALA A 32 -64.51 -23.86 -24.21
CA ALA A 32 -65.91 -23.41 -23.93
C ALA A 32 -65.96 -22.03 -23.24
N SER A 33 -64.86 -21.60 -22.65
CA SER A 33 -64.73 -20.26 -22.06
C SER A 33 -63.22 -19.86 -21.93
N LYS A 34 -62.97 -18.55 -21.83
CA LYS A 34 -61.61 -18.05 -21.60
C LYS A 34 -60.98 -18.60 -20.30
N SER A 35 -61.78 -18.84 -19.27
CA SER A 35 -61.28 -19.43 -18.02
C SER A 35 -60.87 -20.89 -18.22
N ALA A 36 -61.62 -21.65 -19.06
CA ALA A 36 -61.26 -23.02 -19.44
C ALA A 36 -59.95 -23.05 -20.24
N TYR A 37 -59.79 -22.13 -21.19
CA TYR A 37 -58.52 -21.95 -21.91
C TYR A 37 -57.34 -21.70 -20.97
N TYR A 38 -57.46 -20.76 -20.06
CA TYR A 38 -56.35 -20.44 -19.13
C TYR A 38 -56.05 -21.60 -18.16
N LYS A 39 -57.05 -22.34 -17.71
CA LYS A 39 -56.84 -23.57 -16.92
C LYS A 39 -56.02 -24.60 -17.69
N ARG A 40 -56.39 -24.87 -18.96
CA ARG A 40 -55.66 -25.81 -19.81
C ARG A 40 -54.23 -25.39 -20.06
N VAL A 41 -53.99 -24.12 -20.43
CA VAL A 41 -52.61 -23.62 -20.73
C VAL A 41 -51.73 -23.63 -19.51
N THR A 42 -52.26 -23.42 -18.31
CA THR A 42 -51.50 -23.43 -17.06
C THR A 42 -51.47 -24.76 -16.32
N GLU A 43 -52.07 -25.82 -16.92
CA GLU A 43 -52.04 -27.16 -16.32
C GLU A 43 -50.64 -27.71 -16.15
N LYS A 44 -49.78 -27.48 -17.16
CA LYS A 44 -48.34 -27.79 -17.11
C LYS A 44 -47.49 -26.57 -16.79
N PRO A 45 -46.32 -26.75 -16.20
CA PRO A 45 -45.36 -25.64 -16.03
C PRO A 45 -45.02 -24.99 -17.38
N LEU A 46 -44.99 -23.66 -17.41
CA LEU A 46 -44.62 -22.88 -18.60
C LEU A 46 -43.14 -22.47 -18.49
N THR A 47 -42.39 -22.61 -19.59
CA THR A 47 -41.00 -22.21 -19.65
C THR A 47 -40.89 -20.70 -19.89
N ARG A 48 -40.29 -19.99 -18.98
CA ARG A 48 -39.99 -18.55 -19.09
C ARG A 48 -38.88 -18.27 -20.08
N PRO A 49 -38.70 -17.01 -20.52
CA PRO A 49 -37.59 -16.62 -21.40
C PRO A 49 -36.18 -16.84 -20.80
N ASP A 50 -36.08 -16.94 -19.49
CA ASP A 50 -34.83 -17.25 -18.76
C ASP A 50 -34.55 -18.78 -18.69
N GLY A 51 -35.37 -19.62 -19.36
CA GLY A 51 -35.24 -21.07 -19.34
C GLY A 51 -35.85 -21.76 -18.12
N THR A 52 -36.35 -21.01 -17.13
CA THR A 52 -36.94 -21.61 -15.93
C THR A 52 -38.37 -22.08 -16.18
N ALA A 53 -38.72 -23.32 -15.77
CA ALA A 53 -40.08 -23.83 -15.77
C ALA A 53 -40.81 -23.34 -14.51
N PHE A 54 -41.95 -22.68 -14.68
CA PHE A 54 -42.76 -22.16 -13.60
C PHE A 54 -44.23 -22.50 -13.75
N LYS A 55 -44.85 -23.01 -12.68
CA LYS A 55 -46.28 -23.34 -12.67
C LYS A 55 -47.09 -22.11 -12.27
N TYR A 56 -47.84 -21.57 -13.23
CA TYR A 56 -48.76 -20.46 -13.01
C TYR A 56 -50.14 -20.95 -12.61
N SER A 57 -50.84 -20.18 -11.78
CA SER A 57 -52.27 -20.33 -11.59
C SER A 57 -53.01 -19.75 -12.82
N HIS A 58 -54.14 -20.31 -13.19
CA HIS A 58 -54.99 -19.77 -14.26
C HIS A 58 -55.42 -18.31 -14.05
N LYS A 59 -55.40 -17.82 -12.82
CA LYS A 59 -55.65 -16.41 -12.48
C LYS A 59 -54.48 -15.48 -12.92
N SER A 60 -53.28 -16.00 -13.15
CA SER A 60 -52.17 -15.20 -13.61
C SER A 60 -52.36 -14.69 -15.05
N PRO A 61 -52.67 -15.53 -16.03
CA PRO A 61 -53.04 -15.06 -17.38
C PRO A 61 -54.30 -14.18 -17.40
N GLU A 62 -55.32 -14.45 -16.59
CA GLU A 62 -56.50 -13.58 -16.47
C GLU A 62 -56.13 -12.19 -15.99
N TRP A 63 -55.16 -12.10 -15.08
CA TRP A 63 -54.59 -10.83 -14.62
C TRP A 63 -53.80 -10.14 -15.71
N TRP A 64 -52.98 -10.88 -16.49
CA TRP A 64 -52.20 -10.31 -17.61
C TRP A 64 -53.12 -9.82 -18.72
N GLU A 65 -54.22 -10.52 -19.04
CA GLU A 65 -55.25 -10.04 -19.98
C GLU A 65 -55.82 -8.70 -19.54
N ARG A 66 -56.15 -8.57 -18.26
CA ARG A 66 -56.70 -7.35 -17.68
C ARG A 66 -55.69 -6.18 -17.74
N LEU A 67 -54.44 -6.46 -17.44
CA LEU A 67 -53.34 -5.47 -17.56
C LEU A 67 -53.16 -5.03 -19.02
N TYR A 68 -53.13 -5.98 -19.95
CA TYR A 68 -52.97 -5.69 -21.37
C TYR A 68 -54.13 -4.84 -21.92
N ARG A 69 -55.39 -5.16 -21.56
CA ARG A 69 -56.56 -4.35 -21.96
C ARG A 69 -56.51 -2.92 -21.39
N LYS A 70 -55.85 -2.71 -20.27
CA LYS A 70 -55.72 -1.41 -19.63
C LYS A 70 -54.61 -0.55 -20.20
N GLY A 71 -53.45 -1.12 -20.57
CA GLY A 71 -52.26 -0.35 -20.92
C GLY A 71 -51.33 -1.02 -21.96
N GLY A 72 -51.85 -1.98 -22.75
CA GLY A 72 -51.10 -2.62 -23.82
C GLY A 72 -49.90 -3.43 -23.35
N MET A 73 -48.89 -3.55 -24.21
CA MET A 73 -47.66 -4.29 -23.94
C MET A 73 -46.87 -3.72 -22.77
N ASP A 74 -46.89 -2.39 -22.59
CA ASP A 74 -46.16 -1.73 -21.52
C ASP A 74 -46.64 -2.15 -20.13
N ALA A 75 -47.95 -2.39 -19.99
CA ALA A 75 -48.53 -2.87 -18.74
C ALA A 75 -48.14 -4.32 -18.39
N LEU A 76 -47.67 -5.11 -19.36
CA LEU A 76 -47.17 -6.47 -19.14
C LEU A 76 -45.72 -6.50 -18.69
N MET A 77 -44.96 -5.41 -18.86
CA MET A 77 -43.59 -5.32 -18.35
C MET A 77 -43.57 -5.41 -16.82
N PRO A 78 -42.53 -6.01 -16.23
CA PRO A 78 -42.37 -6.00 -14.79
C PRO A 78 -42.22 -4.57 -14.32
N GLY A 79 -43.14 -4.13 -13.46
CA GLY A 79 -43.04 -2.80 -12.86
C GLY A 79 -41.75 -2.66 -12.00
N VAL A 80 -41.10 -1.53 -12.10
CA VAL A 80 -40.03 -1.18 -11.18
C VAL A 80 -40.69 -1.00 -9.80
N ARG A 81 -40.15 -1.69 -8.80
CA ARG A 81 -40.65 -1.53 -7.43
C ARG A 81 -40.53 -0.07 -7.00
N SER A 82 -41.64 0.55 -6.63
CA SER A 82 -41.70 1.95 -6.16
C SER A 82 -40.93 2.19 -4.87
N ASP A 83 -40.57 1.11 -4.15
CA ASP A 83 -39.78 1.14 -2.91
C ASP A 83 -38.28 0.87 -3.15
N LYS A 84 -37.81 0.80 -4.41
CA LYS A 84 -36.39 0.62 -4.73
C LYS A 84 -35.62 1.85 -4.23
N GLY A 85 -34.70 1.65 -3.27
CA GLY A 85 -33.93 2.71 -2.64
C GLY A 85 -34.53 3.28 -1.35
N LYS A 86 -35.78 2.96 -0.99
CA LYS A 86 -36.39 3.32 0.29
C LYS A 86 -36.30 2.17 1.28
N SER A 87 -35.91 2.46 2.52
CA SER A 87 -35.89 1.48 3.59
C SER A 87 -37.23 1.50 4.33
N ARG A 88 -37.96 0.38 4.39
CA ARG A 88 -39.19 0.29 5.15
C ARG A 88 -39.00 0.42 6.67
N LYS A 89 -37.78 0.27 7.17
CA LYS A 89 -37.43 0.24 8.61
C LYS A 89 -36.58 1.41 9.06
N LEU A 90 -36.10 2.26 8.14
CA LEU A 90 -35.37 3.47 8.47
C LEU A 90 -36.25 4.66 8.08
N PRO A 91 -36.64 5.51 9.02
CA PRO A 91 -37.32 6.76 8.74
C PRO A 91 -36.45 7.67 7.86
N ASP A 92 -37.07 8.57 7.10
CA ASP A 92 -36.34 9.51 6.24
C ASP A 92 -35.38 10.38 7.05
N THR A 93 -35.75 10.79 8.27
CA THR A 93 -34.86 11.52 9.20
C THR A 93 -33.61 10.73 9.57
N ALA A 94 -33.70 9.42 9.78
CA ALA A 94 -32.55 8.58 10.05
C ALA A 94 -31.65 8.44 8.80
N VAL A 95 -32.24 8.44 7.62
CA VAL A 95 -31.53 8.40 6.34
C VAL A 95 -30.74 9.71 6.13
N GLU A 96 -31.35 10.85 6.32
CA GLU A 96 -30.68 12.17 6.24
C GLU A 96 -29.52 12.26 7.23
N GLU A 97 -29.73 11.76 8.45
CA GLU A 97 -28.67 11.74 9.45
C GLU A 97 -27.52 10.80 9.08
N ILE A 98 -27.77 9.67 8.41
CA ILE A 98 -26.71 8.79 7.86
C ILE A 98 -25.85 9.56 6.85
N TYR A 99 -26.45 10.33 5.95
CA TYR A 99 -25.71 11.14 5.00
C TYR A 99 -24.91 12.24 5.70
N ARG A 100 -25.52 12.96 6.65
CA ARG A 100 -24.85 14.01 7.44
C ARG A 100 -23.64 13.49 8.21
N ILE A 101 -23.79 12.31 8.86
CA ILE A 101 -22.69 11.66 9.55
C ILE A 101 -21.59 11.27 8.58
N LYS A 102 -21.95 10.70 7.44
CA LYS A 102 -20.97 10.24 6.45
C LYS A 102 -20.24 11.39 5.76
N GLU A 103 -20.87 12.54 5.62
CA GLU A 103 -20.23 13.75 5.13
C GLU A 103 -19.22 14.29 6.14
N LYS A 104 -19.61 14.40 7.41
CA LYS A 104 -18.77 14.95 8.47
C LYS A 104 -17.67 13.96 8.92
N PHE A 105 -18.02 12.66 8.97
CA PHE A 105 -17.15 11.58 9.45
C PHE A 105 -17.13 10.39 8.47
N PRO A 106 -16.48 10.48 7.31
CA PRO A 106 -16.53 9.47 6.25
C PRO A 106 -16.08 8.05 6.69
N ARG A 107 -15.23 7.97 7.71
CA ARG A 107 -14.66 6.70 8.21
C ARG A 107 -15.51 5.98 9.26
N LEU A 108 -16.57 6.60 9.78
CA LEU A 108 -17.44 5.94 10.75
C LEU A 108 -18.05 4.67 10.12
N ASN A 109 -17.90 3.56 10.82
CA ASN A 109 -18.46 2.28 10.39
C ASN A 109 -19.97 2.18 10.71
N SER A 110 -20.62 1.21 10.08
CA SER A 110 -22.09 1.03 10.25
C SER A 110 -22.53 0.75 11.70
N VAL A 111 -21.65 0.18 12.52
CA VAL A 111 -21.94 -0.09 13.94
C VAL A 111 -22.00 1.22 14.72
N GLN A 112 -21.02 2.10 14.48
CA GLN A 112 -20.96 3.41 15.12
C GLN A 112 -22.13 4.30 14.68
N ILE A 113 -22.49 4.28 13.38
CA ILE A 113 -23.65 4.99 12.86
C ILE A 113 -24.94 4.48 13.49
N HIS A 114 -25.14 3.17 13.55
CA HIS A 114 -26.30 2.56 14.19
C HIS A 114 -26.41 2.97 15.67
N GLY A 115 -25.29 2.91 16.41
CA GLY A 115 -25.25 3.36 17.80
C GLY A 115 -25.57 4.85 17.98
N HIS A 116 -25.10 5.71 17.06
CA HIS A 116 -25.44 7.13 17.03
C HIS A 116 -26.94 7.34 16.79
N LEU A 117 -27.51 6.69 15.76
CA LEU A 117 -28.93 6.81 15.42
C LEU A 117 -29.86 6.39 16.58
N ILE A 118 -29.47 5.38 17.35
CA ILE A 118 -30.25 4.97 18.56
C ILE A 118 -30.11 6.02 19.65
N ARG A 119 -28.91 6.48 19.95
CA ARG A 119 -28.63 7.44 21.02
C ARG A 119 -29.34 8.78 20.81
N GLU A 120 -29.37 9.24 19.56
CA GLU A 120 -30.03 10.49 19.17
C GLU A 120 -31.54 10.31 18.85
N GLY A 121 -32.09 9.09 19.00
CA GLY A 121 -33.51 8.83 18.87
C GLY A 121 -34.04 8.75 17.42
N PHE A 122 -33.18 8.76 16.40
CA PHE A 122 -33.58 8.62 15.00
C PHE A 122 -34.16 7.24 14.67
N ILE A 123 -33.71 6.21 15.41
CA ILE A 123 -34.24 4.84 15.32
C ILE A 123 -34.38 4.23 16.72
N THR A 124 -35.27 3.25 16.84
CA THR A 124 -35.44 2.50 18.07
C THR A 124 -34.41 1.36 18.19
N ALA A 125 -34.14 0.88 19.40
CA ALA A 125 -33.28 -0.28 19.65
C ALA A 125 -33.77 -1.57 18.96
N ARG A 126 -35.04 -1.64 18.54
CA ARG A 126 -35.59 -2.75 17.76
C ARG A 126 -35.14 -2.75 16.29
N THR A 127 -34.61 -1.62 15.79
CA THR A 127 -34.07 -1.52 14.44
C THR A 127 -32.71 -2.20 14.38
N SER A 128 -32.59 -3.31 13.65
CA SER A 128 -31.35 -4.09 13.63
C SER A 128 -30.24 -3.35 12.88
N LEU A 129 -29.00 -3.53 13.33
CA LEU A 129 -27.78 -3.07 12.65
C LEU A 129 -27.78 -3.45 11.15
N ARG A 130 -28.30 -4.62 10.82
CA ARG A 130 -28.35 -5.13 9.44
C ARG A 130 -29.22 -4.25 8.51
N CYS A 131 -30.18 -3.51 9.06
CA CYS A 131 -30.98 -2.54 8.27
C CYS A 131 -30.11 -1.37 7.83
N VAL A 132 -29.30 -0.80 8.73
CA VAL A 132 -28.35 0.30 8.44
C VAL A 132 -27.28 -0.17 7.46
N GLN A 133 -26.68 -1.33 7.69
CA GLN A 133 -25.68 -1.91 6.78
C GLN A 133 -26.22 -2.11 5.36
N ARG A 134 -27.43 -2.68 5.25
CA ARG A 134 -28.07 -2.91 3.95
C ARG A 134 -28.39 -1.60 3.25
N TYR A 135 -28.84 -0.59 4.00
CA TYR A 135 -29.11 0.73 3.45
C TYR A 135 -27.84 1.39 2.91
N ILE A 136 -26.78 1.47 3.73
CA ILE A 136 -25.47 2.06 3.36
C ILE A 136 -24.92 1.36 2.09
N LYS A 137 -25.05 0.03 2.02
CA LYS A 137 -24.62 -0.75 0.85
C LYS A 137 -25.48 -0.45 -0.39
N ALA A 138 -26.80 -0.41 -0.24
CA ALA A 138 -27.74 -0.14 -1.34
C ALA A 138 -27.63 1.30 -1.87
N ALA A 139 -27.34 2.26 -0.98
CA ALA A 139 -27.10 3.66 -1.32
C ALA A 139 -25.70 3.92 -1.94
N GLY A 140 -24.86 2.87 -2.05
CA GLY A 140 -23.53 3.01 -2.63
C GLY A 140 -22.56 3.87 -1.80
N ILE A 141 -22.88 4.13 -0.52
CA ILE A 141 -22.04 4.94 0.35
C ILE A 141 -20.79 4.15 0.72
N LYS A 142 -19.67 4.49 0.07
CA LYS A 142 -18.38 3.82 0.32
C LYS A 142 -17.77 4.29 1.65
N PRO A 143 -17.16 3.39 2.44
CA PRO A 143 -16.40 3.79 3.62
C PRO A 143 -15.24 4.72 3.21
N GLY A 144 -15.16 5.90 3.80
CA GLY A 144 -14.01 6.77 3.67
C GLY A 144 -13.97 7.73 2.48
N ALA A 145 -14.95 7.73 1.60
CA ALA A 145 -15.06 8.74 0.55
C ALA A 145 -16.07 9.83 0.97
N ALA A 146 -15.63 11.08 1.07
CA ALA A 146 -16.55 12.20 1.04
C ALA A 146 -17.20 12.25 -0.36
N PRO A 147 -18.52 12.52 -0.48
CA PRO A 147 -19.11 12.83 -1.77
C PRO A 147 -18.39 14.07 -2.35
N GLY A 148 -17.70 13.92 -3.46
CA GLY A 148 -16.99 15.02 -4.14
C GLY A 148 -15.45 14.93 -4.15
N ALA A 149 -14.84 14.00 -3.41
CA ALA A 149 -13.39 13.83 -3.41
C ALA A 149 -12.96 12.50 -4.05
N ALA A 150 -13.58 12.11 -5.15
CA ALA A 150 -12.92 11.14 -6.04
C ALA A 150 -11.73 11.89 -6.66
N LYS A 151 -10.53 11.79 -6.04
CA LYS A 151 -9.30 12.17 -6.72
C LYS A 151 -9.29 11.39 -8.04
N ASP A 152 -9.21 12.10 -9.16
CA ASP A 152 -9.07 11.51 -10.48
C ASP A 152 -7.72 10.76 -10.47
N ARG A 153 -7.79 9.46 -10.18
CA ARG A 153 -6.62 8.60 -10.04
C ARG A 153 -6.50 7.78 -11.29
N ARG A 154 -5.51 8.11 -12.08
CA ARG A 154 -5.13 7.31 -13.23
C ARG A 154 -4.10 6.27 -12.78
N ALA A 155 -4.26 5.03 -13.25
CA ALA A 155 -3.21 4.04 -13.13
C ALA A 155 -1.97 4.56 -13.86
N PHE A 156 -0.84 4.58 -13.17
CA PHE A 156 0.44 5.00 -13.76
C PHE A 156 1.47 3.88 -13.65
N GLU A 157 2.41 3.88 -14.56
CA GLU A 157 3.59 3.02 -14.58
C GLU A 157 4.71 3.82 -15.21
N GLU A 158 5.92 3.72 -14.65
CA GLU A 158 7.11 4.29 -15.28
C GLU A 158 7.44 3.57 -16.59
N THR A 159 8.21 4.21 -17.42
CA THR A 159 8.42 3.75 -18.81
C THR A 159 9.59 2.77 -18.97
N ARG A 160 10.50 2.70 -17.99
CA ARG A 160 11.69 1.84 -18.02
C ARG A 160 12.11 1.41 -16.63
N PHE A 161 12.92 0.36 -16.57
CA PHE A 161 13.59 -0.05 -15.34
C PHE A 161 14.50 1.06 -14.82
N GLY A 162 14.49 1.26 -13.50
CA GLY A 162 15.31 2.27 -12.81
C GLY A 162 14.77 3.70 -12.89
N ALA A 163 13.67 3.96 -13.61
CA ALA A 163 13.04 5.29 -13.59
C ALA A 163 12.49 5.65 -12.20
N MET A 164 11.97 4.67 -11.45
CA MET A 164 11.55 4.87 -10.08
C MET A 164 11.63 3.58 -9.26
N PHE A 165 12.34 3.64 -8.14
CA PHE A 165 12.25 2.62 -7.10
C PHE A 165 11.24 3.05 -6.03
N GLN A 166 10.39 2.13 -5.60
CA GLN A 166 9.49 2.33 -4.47
C GLN A 166 10.01 1.53 -3.27
N ALA A 167 10.13 2.18 -2.13
CA ALA A 167 10.59 1.55 -0.90
C ALA A 167 9.57 1.69 0.23
N ASP A 168 9.46 0.63 1.03
CA ASP A 168 8.58 0.59 2.19
C ASP A 168 9.01 -0.51 3.15
N SER A 169 8.46 -0.46 4.37
CA SER A 169 8.67 -1.47 5.40
C SER A 169 7.36 -1.96 5.99
N CYS A 170 7.36 -3.18 6.50
CA CYS A 170 6.22 -3.71 7.22
C CYS A 170 6.63 -4.63 8.37
N HIS A 171 5.76 -4.70 9.36
CA HIS A 171 5.92 -5.65 10.46
C HIS A 171 5.84 -7.09 9.95
N PHE A 172 6.77 -7.92 10.46
CA PHE A 172 6.87 -9.33 10.20
C PHE A 172 6.80 -10.14 11.51
N PRO A 173 6.67 -11.47 11.46
CA PRO A 173 6.56 -12.30 12.66
C PRO A 173 7.76 -12.18 13.60
N TYR A 174 7.52 -12.55 14.86
CA TYR A 174 8.60 -12.76 15.82
C TYR A 174 9.31 -14.09 15.51
N ILE A 175 10.63 -14.08 15.57
CA ILE A 175 11.46 -15.30 15.62
C ILE A 175 12.08 -15.46 17.00
N ARG A 176 12.47 -16.69 17.33
CA ARG A 176 13.20 -16.95 18.58
C ARG A 176 14.68 -17.15 18.26
N GLU A 177 15.50 -16.19 18.68
CA GLU A 177 16.96 -16.27 18.59
C GLU A 177 17.53 -16.18 20.00
N ASP A 178 18.45 -17.09 20.34
CA ASP A 178 18.99 -17.24 21.69
C ASP A 178 17.91 -17.39 22.78
N GLY A 179 16.82 -18.10 22.45
CA GLY A 179 15.69 -18.31 23.36
C GLY A 179 14.77 -17.09 23.58
N LYS A 180 15.11 -15.92 23.02
CA LYS A 180 14.34 -14.68 23.19
C LYS A 180 13.48 -14.37 21.95
N PRO A 181 12.21 -14.00 22.12
CA PRO A 181 11.39 -13.56 21.00
C PRO A 181 11.85 -12.18 20.53
N ARG A 182 12.20 -12.04 19.26
CA ARG A 182 12.57 -10.78 18.63
C ARG A 182 11.61 -10.48 17.48
N ARG A 183 11.06 -9.28 17.45
CA ARG A 183 10.23 -8.80 16.34
C ARG A 183 11.10 -8.59 15.12
N THR A 184 10.57 -8.94 13.94
CA THR A 184 11.23 -8.65 12.68
C THR A 184 10.44 -7.67 11.83
N TYR A 185 11.14 -6.97 10.95
CA TYR A 185 10.60 -6.01 10.00
C TYR A 185 11.13 -6.37 8.61
N LEU A 186 10.24 -6.48 7.64
CA LEU A 186 10.63 -6.61 6.24
C LEU A 186 10.73 -5.22 5.62
N MET A 187 11.93 -4.87 5.17
CA MET A 187 12.15 -3.73 4.27
C MET A 187 12.27 -4.23 2.85
N MET A 188 11.63 -3.55 1.90
CA MET A 188 11.63 -3.96 0.50
C MET A 188 11.71 -2.77 -0.44
N ILE A 189 12.41 -2.96 -1.55
CA ILE A 189 12.52 -2.00 -2.65
C ILE A 189 12.08 -2.70 -3.92
N ILE A 190 11.12 -2.12 -4.64
CA ILE A 190 10.67 -2.62 -5.94
C ILE A 190 10.89 -1.58 -7.03
N ASP A 191 11.13 -2.03 -8.24
CA ASP A 191 11.08 -1.17 -9.41
C ASP A 191 9.64 -0.97 -9.89
N ASP A 192 9.27 0.28 -10.16
CA ASP A 192 7.90 0.66 -10.53
C ASP A 192 7.47 0.07 -11.89
N TYR A 193 8.38 0.00 -12.86
CA TYR A 193 8.10 -0.49 -14.20
C TYR A 193 8.05 -2.01 -14.26
N SER A 194 9.10 -2.68 -13.81
CA SER A 194 9.23 -4.14 -13.94
C SER A 194 8.52 -4.92 -12.85
N ARG A 195 8.17 -4.30 -11.73
CA ARG A 195 7.72 -4.94 -10.49
C ARG A 195 8.79 -5.82 -9.83
N MET A 196 10.03 -5.76 -10.31
CA MET A 196 11.14 -6.52 -9.78
C MET A 196 11.44 -6.09 -8.34
N ILE A 197 11.59 -7.03 -7.45
CA ILE A 197 12.13 -6.77 -6.12
C ILE A 197 13.64 -6.63 -6.29
N VAL A 198 14.14 -5.40 -6.18
CA VAL A 198 15.57 -5.07 -6.31
C VAL A 198 16.28 -5.07 -4.97
N GLY A 199 15.54 -5.07 -3.87
CA GLY A 199 16.08 -5.18 -2.51
C GLY A 199 15.02 -5.72 -1.56
N ALA A 200 15.37 -6.69 -0.74
CA ALA A 200 14.54 -7.17 0.36
C ALA A 200 15.44 -7.64 1.51
N GLY A 201 15.06 -7.31 2.73
CA GLY A 201 15.80 -7.72 3.92
C GLY A 201 14.95 -7.71 5.17
N LEU A 202 15.17 -8.70 6.03
CA LEU A 202 14.57 -8.77 7.36
C LEU A 202 15.55 -8.22 8.38
N TYR A 203 15.04 -7.38 9.27
CA TYR A 203 15.81 -6.69 10.30
C TYR A 203 15.08 -6.73 11.64
N TYR A 204 15.81 -6.57 12.73
CA TYR A 204 15.21 -6.40 14.07
C TYR A 204 14.71 -4.98 14.33
N ASN A 205 15.19 -4.01 13.56
CA ASN A 205 14.80 -2.60 13.70
C ASN A 205 14.42 -2.02 12.34
N ASP A 206 13.34 -1.24 12.33
CA ASP A 206 12.93 -0.43 11.20
C ASP A 206 13.57 0.96 11.35
N ASN A 207 14.80 1.11 10.84
CA ASN A 207 15.59 2.33 10.98
C ASN A 207 16.30 2.73 9.67
N ALA A 208 16.79 3.97 9.64
CA ALA A 208 17.47 4.54 8.48
C ALA A 208 18.75 3.79 8.09
N GLU A 209 19.48 3.25 9.06
CA GLU A 209 20.75 2.56 8.85
C GLU A 209 20.55 1.26 8.07
N ASN A 210 19.55 0.45 8.47
CA ASN A 210 19.19 -0.77 7.78
C ASN A 210 18.67 -0.49 6.36
N PHE A 211 17.88 0.58 6.21
CA PHE A 211 17.39 0.98 4.90
C PHE A 211 18.52 1.45 3.97
N GLN A 212 19.46 2.25 4.46
CA GLN A 212 20.64 2.67 3.69
C GLN A 212 21.47 1.47 3.24
N THR A 213 21.67 0.47 4.12
CA THR A 213 22.38 -0.76 3.78
C THR A 213 21.66 -1.54 2.66
N LEU A 214 20.35 -1.66 2.74
CA LEU A 214 19.52 -2.30 1.71
C LEU A 214 19.57 -1.55 0.40
N LEU A 215 19.40 -0.21 0.43
CA LEU A 215 19.43 0.65 -0.75
C LEU A 215 20.80 0.59 -1.43
N LYS A 216 21.90 0.61 -0.66
CA LYS A 216 23.26 0.48 -1.18
C LYS A 216 23.46 -0.84 -1.93
N SER A 217 22.98 -1.94 -1.36
CA SER A 217 23.02 -3.26 -2.02
C SER A 217 22.22 -3.26 -3.32
N ALA A 218 21.02 -2.69 -3.32
CA ALA A 218 20.18 -2.58 -4.51
C ALA A 218 20.85 -1.74 -5.60
N VAL A 219 21.42 -0.57 -5.25
CA VAL A 219 22.12 0.31 -6.20
C VAL A 219 23.38 -0.35 -6.74
N SER A 220 24.14 -1.05 -5.89
CA SER A 220 25.35 -1.79 -6.32
C SER A 220 25.04 -2.85 -7.36
N THR A 221 23.93 -3.56 -7.19
CA THR A 221 23.54 -4.69 -8.04
C THR A 221 22.84 -4.25 -9.33
N TYR A 222 21.83 -3.41 -9.17
CA TYR A 222 20.91 -3.07 -10.25
C TYR A 222 21.15 -1.69 -10.87
N GLY A 223 21.84 -0.78 -10.16
CA GLY A 223 22.14 0.58 -10.62
C GLY A 223 21.36 1.66 -9.86
N ILE A 224 21.61 2.91 -10.24
CA ILE A 224 21.09 4.12 -9.60
C ILE A 224 19.73 4.45 -10.24
N CYS A 225 18.68 4.54 -9.44
CA CYS A 225 17.36 4.96 -9.93
C CYS A 225 17.27 6.48 -10.07
N ASP A 226 16.44 6.95 -11.02
CA ASP A 226 16.22 8.39 -11.17
C ASP A 226 15.42 8.95 -10.00
N LYS A 227 14.45 8.20 -9.49
CA LYS A 227 13.55 8.58 -8.40
C LYS A 227 13.49 7.47 -7.35
N LEU A 228 13.55 7.85 -6.09
CA LEU A 228 13.28 6.97 -4.95
C LEU A 228 12.00 7.44 -4.26
N TYR A 229 10.96 6.62 -4.26
CA TYR A 229 9.65 6.93 -3.72
C TYR A 229 9.40 6.19 -2.42
N CYS A 230 9.24 6.92 -1.31
CA CYS A 230 9.09 6.39 0.04
C CYS A 230 7.86 6.99 0.74
N ASP A 231 7.55 6.54 1.95
CA ASP A 231 6.62 7.25 2.85
C ASP A 231 7.36 8.30 3.72
N HIS A 232 6.60 8.91 4.64
CA HIS A 232 7.14 9.81 5.67
C HIS A 232 7.54 9.06 6.96
N GLY A 233 7.85 7.77 6.88
CA GLY A 233 8.34 7.00 8.03
C GLY A 233 9.76 7.39 8.44
N GLY A 234 10.11 7.18 9.71
CA GLY A 234 11.44 7.52 10.25
C GLY A 234 12.64 7.00 9.44
N PRO A 235 12.60 5.78 8.88
CA PRO A 235 13.67 5.28 8.01
C PRO A 235 13.87 6.10 6.74
N TYR A 236 12.84 6.79 6.25
CA TYR A 236 12.80 7.44 4.95
C TYR A 236 12.82 8.97 5.02
N GLU A 237 12.35 9.56 6.11
CA GLU A 237 12.34 11.02 6.30
C GLU A 237 13.46 11.45 7.24
N ASN A 238 14.68 11.49 6.72
CA ASN A 238 15.84 11.91 7.48
C ASN A 238 16.91 12.59 6.58
N THR A 239 17.70 13.48 7.19
CA THR A 239 18.73 14.24 6.49
C THR A 239 19.79 13.35 5.82
N GLN A 240 20.11 12.19 6.39
CA GLN A 240 21.14 11.31 5.85
C GLN A 240 20.67 10.68 4.53
N LEU A 241 19.41 10.22 4.44
CA LEU A 241 18.87 9.68 3.20
C LEU A 241 18.79 10.75 2.10
N SER A 242 18.43 12.00 2.48
CA SER A 242 18.42 13.13 1.53
C SER A 242 19.82 13.41 0.98
N LEU A 243 20.86 13.33 1.82
CA LEU A 243 22.27 13.46 1.39
C LEU A 243 22.68 12.31 0.46
N VAL A 244 22.35 11.07 0.82
CA VAL A 244 22.63 9.90 -0.01
C VAL A 244 21.95 10.03 -1.39
N ALA A 245 20.67 10.38 -1.43
CA ALA A 245 19.93 10.59 -2.68
C ALA A 245 20.58 11.70 -3.53
N GLY A 246 20.94 12.83 -2.91
CA GLY A 246 21.63 13.92 -3.60
C GLY A 246 22.99 13.50 -4.17
N ASN A 247 23.80 12.75 -3.41
CA ASN A 247 25.10 12.25 -3.87
C ASN A 247 24.96 11.25 -5.04
N LEU A 248 23.90 10.45 -5.04
CA LEU A 248 23.60 9.50 -6.13
C LEU A 248 23.01 10.19 -7.37
N GLY A 249 22.54 11.44 -7.25
CA GLY A 249 21.75 12.11 -8.30
C GLY A 249 20.31 11.60 -8.40
N THR A 250 19.81 10.93 -7.36
CA THR A 250 18.46 10.38 -7.27
C THR A 250 17.50 11.40 -6.67
N VAL A 251 16.34 11.60 -7.27
CA VAL A 251 15.27 12.45 -6.71
C VAL A 251 14.51 11.69 -5.62
N LEU A 252 14.60 12.15 -4.37
CA LEU A 252 13.83 11.58 -3.27
C LEU A 252 12.41 12.16 -3.26
N LEU A 253 11.41 11.29 -3.37
CA LEU A 253 10.00 11.63 -3.37
C LEU A 253 9.28 10.96 -2.19
N HIS A 254 8.39 11.70 -1.55
CA HIS A 254 7.56 11.16 -0.47
C HIS A 254 6.09 11.07 -0.88
N ALA A 255 5.44 9.98 -0.48
CA ALA A 255 4.02 9.77 -0.73
C ALA A 255 3.19 10.87 -0.02
N PRO A 256 2.15 11.42 -0.67
CA PRO A 256 1.28 12.37 -0.01
C PRO A 256 0.68 11.78 1.28
N VAL A 257 0.63 12.59 2.34
CA VAL A 257 0.09 12.17 3.63
C VAL A 257 -1.34 11.65 3.45
N ARG A 258 -1.62 10.44 3.98
CA ARG A 258 -2.92 9.74 3.89
C ARG A 258 -3.33 9.32 2.48
N ASP A 259 -2.40 9.15 1.55
CA ASP A 259 -2.67 8.61 0.21
C ASP A 259 -2.08 7.20 0.03
N GLY A 260 -2.71 6.18 0.66
CA GLY A 260 -2.28 4.78 0.54
C GLY A 260 -2.29 4.22 -0.88
N ALA A 261 -3.10 4.79 -1.79
CA ALA A 261 -3.14 4.31 -3.17
C ALA A 261 -1.89 4.70 -3.98
N ALA A 262 -1.15 5.71 -3.55
CA ALA A 262 0.12 6.11 -4.17
C ALA A 262 1.20 5.02 -4.04
N LYS A 263 1.09 4.14 -3.02
CA LYS A 263 2.01 3.02 -2.73
C LYS A 263 1.41 1.64 -3.05
N ALA A 264 0.29 1.58 -3.80
CA ALA A 264 -0.44 0.34 -4.05
C ALA A 264 0.40 -0.78 -4.70
N LYS A 265 1.48 -0.45 -5.40
CA LYS A 265 2.35 -1.41 -6.06
C LYS A 265 3.21 -2.16 -5.04
N ILE A 266 3.91 -1.44 -4.17
CA ILE A 266 4.73 -2.06 -3.11
C ILE A 266 3.87 -2.75 -2.05
N GLU A 267 2.70 -2.19 -1.71
CA GLU A 267 1.74 -2.85 -0.81
C GLU A 267 1.25 -4.20 -1.38
N ARG A 268 1.03 -4.26 -2.70
CA ARG A 268 0.68 -5.51 -3.39
C ARG A 268 1.83 -6.52 -3.36
N ALA A 269 3.08 -6.04 -3.53
CA ALA A 269 4.26 -6.89 -3.42
C ALA A 269 4.39 -7.47 -2.00
N PHE A 270 4.23 -6.68 -0.93
CA PHE A 270 4.20 -7.19 0.44
C PHE A 270 3.10 -8.22 0.66
N ARG A 271 1.91 -7.99 0.11
CA ARG A 271 0.81 -8.96 0.19
C ARG A 271 1.20 -10.26 -0.48
N SER A 272 1.81 -10.19 -1.67
CA SER A 272 2.27 -11.37 -2.41
C SER A 272 3.31 -12.17 -1.61
N VAL A 273 4.29 -11.49 -1.01
CA VAL A 273 5.31 -12.13 -0.13
C VAL A 273 4.65 -12.81 1.07
N LYS A 274 3.67 -12.16 1.72
CA LYS A 274 2.97 -12.75 2.87
C LYS A 274 2.12 -13.96 2.47
N GLU A 275 1.31 -13.84 1.43
CA GLU A 275 0.35 -14.87 1.02
C GLU A 275 1.02 -16.07 0.37
N ARG A 276 2.04 -15.86 -0.47
CA ARG A 276 2.66 -16.93 -1.26
C ARG A 276 3.84 -17.62 -0.55
N TRP A 277 4.45 -16.97 0.41
CA TRP A 277 5.64 -17.47 1.07
C TRP A 277 5.51 -17.51 2.60
N LEU A 278 5.28 -16.37 3.26
CA LEU A 278 5.30 -16.31 4.72
C LEU A 278 4.27 -17.25 5.36
N TYR A 279 3.04 -17.30 4.83
CA TYR A 279 1.98 -18.14 5.40
C TYR A 279 2.19 -19.64 5.19
N ALA A 280 3.10 -20.01 4.28
CA ALA A 280 3.51 -21.40 4.08
C ALA A 280 4.68 -21.84 4.98
N LEU A 281 5.34 -20.88 5.67
CA LEU A 281 6.49 -21.17 6.54
C LEU A 281 6.05 -21.51 7.96
N ASP A 282 6.71 -22.52 8.53
CA ASP A 282 6.69 -22.75 9.97
C ASP A 282 7.72 -21.85 10.66
N VAL A 283 7.33 -20.59 10.91
CA VAL A 283 8.22 -19.57 11.50
C VAL A 283 8.79 -20.00 12.86
N LYS A 284 8.15 -20.93 13.57
CA LYS A 284 8.64 -21.43 14.86
C LYS A 284 9.94 -22.25 14.75
N LYS A 285 10.22 -22.78 13.56
CA LYS A 285 11.45 -23.53 13.28
C LYS A 285 12.64 -22.64 12.91
N ILE A 286 12.40 -21.38 12.59
CA ILE A 286 13.45 -20.45 12.21
C ILE A 286 14.18 -19.99 13.47
N THR A 287 15.49 -20.23 13.52
CA THR A 287 16.32 -20.04 14.71
C THR A 287 17.19 -18.78 14.68
N SER A 288 17.36 -18.19 13.50
CA SER A 288 18.18 -16.98 13.35
C SER A 288 17.64 -16.02 12.27
N LEU A 289 17.97 -14.75 12.41
CA LEU A 289 17.65 -13.72 11.40
C LEU A 289 18.33 -14.01 10.06
N ARG A 290 19.54 -14.60 10.10
CA ARG A 290 20.28 -14.99 8.90
C ARG A 290 19.53 -16.06 8.11
N GLU A 291 19.14 -17.15 8.76
CA GLU A 291 18.33 -18.23 8.14
C GLU A 291 17.05 -17.66 7.52
N PHE A 292 16.37 -16.75 8.24
CA PHE A 292 15.14 -16.12 7.75
C PHE A 292 15.39 -15.25 6.51
N ASN A 293 16.52 -14.53 6.46
CA ASN A 293 16.93 -13.77 5.28
C ASN A 293 17.31 -14.68 4.10
N ASP A 294 17.99 -15.79 4.34
CA ASP A 294 18.36 -16.73 3.27
C ASP A 294 17.10 -17.30 2.60
N LEU A 295 16.09 -17.70 3.39
CA LEU A 295 14.77 -18.13 2.88
C LEU A 295 14.03 -16.99 2.14
N LEU A 296 14.15 -15.75 2.60
CA LEU A 296 13.57 -14.59 1.93
C LEU A 296 14.23 -14.38 0.56
N GLN A 297 15.56 -14.48 0.46
CA GLN A 297 16.27 -14.29 -0.81
C GLN A 297 15.91 -15.36 -1.84
N ASP A 298 15.70 -16.60 -1.41
CA ASP A 298 15.20 -17.67 -2.28
C ASP A 298 13.82 -17.30 -2.85
N HIS A 299 12.91 -16.87 -1.99
CA HIS A 299 11.58 -16.42 -2.42
C HIS A 299 11.64 -15.20 -3.35
N VAL A 300 12.52 -14.25 -3.11
CA VAL A 300 12.69 -13.06 -3.98
C VAL A 300 13.15 -13.48 -5.38
N ARG A 301 14.07 -14.44 -5.48
CA ARG A 301 14.48 -15.02 -6.78
C ARG A 301 13.30 -15.65 -7.50
N ASP A 302 12.53 -16.49 -6.80
CA ASP A 302 11.34 -17.14 -7.36
C ASP A 302 10.28 -16.10 -7.79
N TYR A 303 10.03 -15.09 -6.98
CA TYR A 303 9.10 -14.00 -7.29
C TYR A 303 9.51 -13.28 -8.59
N ASN A 304 10.78 -12.91 -8.71
CA ASN A 304 11.29 -12.19 -9.88
C ASN A 304 11.22 -13.00 -11.17
N LEU A 305 11.22 -14.33 -11.07
CA LEU A 305 11.10 -15.26 -12.21
C LEU A 305 9.65 -15.70 -12.48
N THR A 306 8.72 -15.42 -11.55
CA THR A 306 7.32 -15.84 -11.69
C THR A 306 6.54 -14.85 -12.56
N PHE A 307 5.63 -15.37 -13.41
CA PHE A 307 4.74 -14.56 -14.24
C PHE A 307 3.84 -13.66 -13.38
N HIS A 308 3.85 -12.36 -13.69
CA HIS A 308 3.09 -11.34 -12.99
C HIS A 308 1.97 -10.79 -13.89
N THR A 309 0.71 -11.13 -13.58
CA THR A 309 -0.46 -10.78 -14.40
C THR A 309 -0.63 -9.28 -14.64
N GLY A 310 -0.21 -8.43 -13.70
CA GLY A 310 -0.36 -6.97 -13.82
C GLY A 310 0.58 -6.32 -14.84
N ILE A 311 1.64 -7.03 -15.27
CA ILE A 311 2.59 -6.59 -16.29
C ILE A 311 2.64 -7.53 -17.50
N ASN A 312 1.86 -8.62 -17.44
CA ASN A 312 1.79 -9.67 -18.47
C ASN A 312 3.16 -10.26 -18.88
N ASP A 313 4.08 -10.34 -17.91
CA ASP A 313 5.44 -10.85 -18.10
C ASP A 313 6.03 -11.24 -16.74
N THR A 314 7.28 -11.74 -16.71
CA THR A 314 8.04 -11.88 -15.48
C THR A 314 8.78 -10.57 -15.16
N PRO A 315 8.92 -10.20 -13.87
CA PRO A 315 9.75 -9.06 -13.47
C PRO A 315 11.16 -9.09 -14.06
N MET A 316 11.77 -10.26 -14.08
CA MET A 316 13.13 -10.48 -14.60
C MET A 316 13.20 -10.19 -16.12
N ASN A 317 12.23 -10.66 -16.92
CA ASN A 317 12.22 -10.39 -18.37
C ASN A 317 12.09 -8.89 -18.63
N ARG A 318 11.19 -8.20 -17.93
CA ARG A 318 11.04 -6.75 -18.09
C ARG A 318 12.32 -5.99 -17.70
N TYR A 319 13.02 -6.43 -16.66
CA TYR A 319 14.33 -5.91 -16.30
C TYR A 319 15.34 -6.10 -17.42
N LEU A 320 15.50 -7.32 -17.92
CA LEU A 320 16.49 -7.64 -18.96
C LEU A 320 16.25 -6.87 -20.27
N ASN A 321 14.99 -6.60 -20.59
CA ASN A 321 14.62 -5.88 -21.81
C ASN A 321 14.81 -4.36 -21.73
N THR A 322 15.00 -3.78 -20.55
CA THR A 322 14.99 -2.31 -20.36
C THR A 322 16.08 -1.79 -19.42
N ASN A 323 17.03 -2.61 -19.00
CA ASN A 323 18.08 -2.24 -18.03
C ASN A 323 19.23 -1.41 -18.62
N GLU A 324 19.32 -1.27 -19.93
CA GLU A 324 20.42 -0.56 -20.60
C GLU A 324 20.50 0.93 -20.26
N GLY A 325 19.37 1.53 -19.91
CA GLY A 325 19.27 2.96 -19.57
C GLY A 325 19.58 3.31 -18.12
N ILE A 326 19.90 2.35 -17.26
CA ILE A 326 20.16 2.64 -15.83
C ILE A 326 21.63 3.01 -15.60
N SER A 327 21.85 4.10 -14.87
CA SER A 327 23.20 4.53 -14.46
C SER A 327 23.79 3.53 -13.47
N LYS A 328 25.07 3.16 -13.68
CA LYS A 328 25.80 2.31 -12.75
C LYS A 328 26.70 3.14 -11.85
N PRO A 329 26.95 2.71 -10.60
CA PRO A 329 27.98 3.34 -9.77
C PRO A 329 29.34 3.34 -10.47
N VAL A 330 30.09 4.44 -10.37
CA VAL A 330 31.40 4.60 -10.99
C VAL A 330 32.40 3.61 -10.42
N SER A 331 32.41 3.44 -9.11
CA SER A 331 33.22 2.45 -8.38
C SER A 331 32.57 2.08 -7.06
N ALA A 332 33.06 1.02 -6.41
CA ALA A 332 32.61 0.63 -5.06
C ALA A 332 32.97 1.71 -4.03
N GLU A 333 34.14 2.32 -4.14
CA GLU A 333 34.61 3.38 -3.25
C GLU A 333 33.76 4.64 -3.40
N TRP A 334 33.43 5.04 -4.63
CA TRP A 334 32.50 6.14 -4.89
C TRP A 334 31.13 5.87 -4.27
N LEU A 335 30.63 4.64 -4.40
CA LEU A 335 29.36 4.25 -3.81
C LEU A 335 29.44 4.29 -2.27
N ASP A 336 30.55 3.83 -1.69
CA ASP A 336 30.82 3.93 -0.26
C ASP A 336 30.76 5.40 0.21
N GLU A 337 31.37 6.32 -0.54
CA GLU A 337 31.31 7.75 -0.25
C GLU A 337 29.90 8.35 -0.32
N CYS A 338 29.10 7.97 -1.32
CA CYS A 338 27.72 8.42 -1.43
C CYS A 338 26.89 8.06 -0.20
N PHE A 339 27.18 6.92 0.43
CA PHE A 339 26.46 6.40 1.59
C PHE A 339 27.10 6.76 2.94
N MET A 340 28.16 7.59 2.97
CA MET A 340 28.71 8.09 4.22
C MET A 340 27.74 9.01 4.95
N ASN A 341 27.43 8.66 6.18
CA ASN A 341 26.66 9.50 7.09
C ASN A 341 27.55 10.65 7.58
N ARG A 342 26.94 11.83 7.76
CA ARG A 342 27.64 13.05 8.22
C ARG A 342 27.01 13.54 9.51
N VAL A 343 27.86 13.74 10.53
CA VAL A 343 27.43 14.25 11.83
C VAL A 343 28.45 15.26 12.38
N VAL A 344 27.96 16.31 12.99
CA VAL A 344 28.82 17.24 13.67
C VAL A 344 29.04 16.77 15.11
N ARG A 345 30.30 16.64 15.53
CA ARG A 345 30.69 16.27 16.90
C ARG A 345 31.70 17.27 17.49
N LYS A 346 31.57 17.51 18.78
CA LYS A 346 32.61 18.26 19.52
C LYS A 346 33.66 17.28 20.02
N VAL A 347 34.90 17.52 19.67
CA VAL A 347 36.03 16.77 20.21
C VAL A 347 36.27 17.23 21.65
N LYS A 348 36.37 16.29 22.58
CA LYS A 348 36.58 16.55 24.00
C LYS A 348 38.03 16.94 24.26
N ARG A 349 38.31 17.39 25.51
CA ARG A 349 39.70 17.75 25.95
C ARG A 349 40.65 16.56 25.98
N ASP A 350 40.12 15.34 26.04
CA ASP A 350 40.90 14.11 26.01
C ASP A 350 41.14 13.60 24.56
N ALA A 351 40.92 14.46 23.58
CA ALA A 351 41.01 14.14 22.15
C ALA A 351 40.07 13.01 21.71
N THR A 352 38.89 12.89 22.34
CA THR A 352 37.90 11.89 21.93
C THR A 352 36.58 12.53 21.52
N PHE A 353 35.82 11.80 20.66
CA PHE A 353 34.43 12.07 20.39
C PHE A 353 33.67 10.74 20.30
N THR A 354 32.32 10.77 20.27
CA THR A 354 31.52 9.55 20.31
C THR A 354 30.53 9.52 19.12
N ILE A 355 30.46 8.38 18.43
CA ILE A 355 29.44 8.07 17.44
C ILE A 355 28.63 6.89 17.99
N GLY A 356 27.31 7.08 18.14
CA GLY A 356 26.51 6.10 18.88
C GLY A 356 27.09 5.91 20.30
N ASN A 357 27.47 4.69 20.63
CA ASN A 357 28.09 4.34 21.92
C ASN A 357 29.59 4.06 21.79
N VAL A 358 30.20 4.29 20.63
CA VAL A 358 31.60 4.00 20.37
C VAL A 358 32.44 5.29 20.47
N PRO A 359 33.43 5.39 21.39
CA PRO A 359 34.36 6.50 21.41
C PRO A 359 35.44 6.32 20.33
N PHE A 360 35.89 7.44 19.75
CA PHE A 360 36.92 7.51 18.72
C PHE A 360 38.00 8.48 19.15
N ASP A 361 39.26 8.18 18.82
CA ASP A 361 40.38 9.06 19.01
C ASP A 361 40.49 10.06 17.87
N ALA A 362 40.54 11.35 18.17
CA ALA A 362 40.73 12.42 17.21
C ALA A 362 42.15 12.96 17.23
N PRO A 363 42.70 13.49 16.12
CA PRO A 363 43.94 14.25 16.12
C PRO A 363 43.86 15.43 17.08
N MET A 364 44.97 15.74 17.75
CA MET A 364 45.04 16.77 18.82
C MET A 364 44.64 18.17 18.34
N GLN A 365 44.87 18.48 17.07
CA GLN A 365 44.51 19.76 16.44
C GLN A 365 43.01 20.08 16.53
N PHE A 366 42.17 19.07 16.66
CA PHE A 366 40.70 19.25 16.72
C PHE A 366 40.16 19.33 18.15
N ILE A 367 40.98 19.28 19.18
CA ILE A 367 40.54 19.35 20.58
C ILE A 367 39.71 20.61 20.81
N SER A 368 38.56 20.44 21.48
CA SER A 368 37.54 21.45 21.78
C SER A 368 36.81 22.04 20.57
N GLN A 369 37.13 21.65 19.36
CA GLN A 369 36.45 22.08 18.13
C GLN A 369 35.22 21.25 17.81
N LYS A 370 34.32 21.82 17.02
CA LYS A 370 33.21 21.08 16.35
C LYS A 370 33.72 20.66 14.98
N VAL A 371 33.70 19.36 14.71
CA VAL A 371 34.17 18.76 13.46
C VAL A 371 33.06 17.99 12.77
N GLU A 372 33.07 17.97 11.45
CA GLU A 372 32.22 17.07 10.67
C GLU A 372 32.87 15.68 10.67
N VAL A 373 32.12 14.69 11.14
CA VAL A 373 32.56 13.30 11.12
C VAL A 373 31.75 12.56 10.06
N ARG A 374 32.45 11.84 9.19
CA ARG A 374 31.89 10.99 8.14
C ARG A 374 32.15 9.53 8.46
N PHE A 375 31.16 8.67 8.28
CA PHE A 375 31.29 7.23 8.55
C PHE A 375 30.22 6.44 7.81
N ILE A 376 30.51 5.18 7.51
CA ILE A 376 29.50 4.22 7.03
C ILE A 376 28.93 3.50 8.26
N PRO A 377 27.59 3.48 8.45
CA PRO A 377 26.96 2.73 9.53
C PRO A 377 27.42 1.27 9.57
N GLY A 378 27.73 0.76 10.78
CA GLY A 378 28.20 -0.61 10.96
C GLY A 378 29.68 -0.84 10.59
N ARG A 379 30.41 0.17 10.05
CA ARG A 379 31.80 0.08 9.63
C ARG A 379 32.69 1.14 10.32
N PRO A 380 33.04 0.96 11.60
CA PRO A 380 33.81 1.94 12.37
C PRO A 380 35.15 2.31 11.75
N GLU A 381 35.76 1.41 10.99
CA GLU A 381 37.05 1.62 10.28
C GLU A 381 36.94 2.68 9.17
N THR A 382 35.75 3.00 8.68
CA THR A 382 35.55 4.03 7.66
C THR A 382 35.42 5.44 8.23
N THR A 383 35.43 5.57 9.56
CA THR A 383 35.21 6.84 10.23
C THR A 383 36.39 7.81 10.00
N CYS A 384 36.05 9.02 9.58
CA CYS A 384 37.02 10.09 9.42
C CYS A 384 36.47 11.45 9.86
N ILE A 385 37.32 12.35 10.27
CA ILE A 385 37.04 13.77 10.43
C ILE A 385 37.27 14.44 9.08
N PHE A 386 36.35 15.34 8.70
CA PHE A 386 36.46 16.19 7.51
C PHE A 386 36.46 17.67 7.95
N ASP A 387 37.47 18.43 7.54
CA ASP A 387 37.62 19.84 7.92
C ASP A 387 37.37 20.84 6.80
N GLY A 388 36.93 20.36 5.63
CA GLY A 388 36.71 21.16 4.42
C GLY A 388 37.81 20.98 3.38
N GLU A 389 39.03 20.68 3.79
CA GLU A 389 40.19 20.53 2.93
C GLU A 389 40.70 19.08 2.89
N GLY A 390 40.65 18.37 4.01
CA GLY A 390 41.21 17.04 4.15
C GLY A 390 40.35 16.05 4.92
N ARG A 391 40.70 14.76 4.78
CA ARG A 391 40.14 13.66 5.53
C ARG A 391 41.16 13.12 6.52
N PHE A 392 40.79 13.09 7.78
CA PHE A 392 41.63 12.58 8.86
C PHE A 392 41.03 11.27 9.36
N PRO A 393 41.59 10.10 9.00
CA PRO A 393 41.09 8.81 9.49
C PRO A 393 41.20 8.78 11.02
N VAL A 394 40.17 8.23 11.64
CA VAL A 394 40.14 8.06 13.09
C VAL A 394 39.83 6.60 13.42
N ARG A 395 40.16 6.17 14.62
CA ARG A 395 39.99 4.82 15.10
C ARG A 395 39.17 4.76 16.38
N PRO A 396 38.44 3.66 16.63
CA PRO A 396 37.85 3.43 17.93
C PRO A 396 38.91 3.54 19.05
N THR A 397 38.57 4.20 20.15
CA THR A 397 39.47 4.44 21.27
C THR A 397 39.89 3.14 21.95
N ASN A 398 41.19 2.87 21.96
CA ASN A 398 41.78 1.79 22.73
C ASN A 398 42.55 2.39 23.93
N LYS A 399 41.88 2.42 25.10
CA LYS A 399 42.46 3.03 26.32
C LYS A 399 43.80 2.40 26.76
N ALA A 400 43.97 1.09 26.57
CA ALA A 400 45.20 0.39 26.95
C ALA A 400 46.37 0.74 26.04
N GLU A 401 46.09 0.91 24.74
CA GLU A 401 47.11 1.36 23.77
C GLU A 401 47.46 2.83 23.98
N ASN A 402 46.43 3.68 24.18
CA ASN A 402 46.63 5.12 24.41
C ASN A 402 47.46 5.43 25.66
N CYS A 403 47.52 4.54 26.65
CA CYS A 403 48.41 4.66 27.82
C CYS A 403 49.91 4.59 27.45
N ARG A 404 50.22 3.93 26.33
CA ARG A 404 51.61 3.71 25.87
C ARG A 404 52.04 4.70 24.80
N ILE A 405 51.12 5.45 24.19
CA ILE A 405 51.45 6.42 23.14
C ILE A 405 51.98 7.71 23.77
N ARG A 406 53.20 8.08 23.37
CA ARG A 406 53.79 9.37 23.75
C ARG A 406 52.97 10.48 23.07
N ARG A 407 52.33 11.34 23.85
CA ARG A 407 51.61 12.51 23.32
C ARG A 407 52.61 13.50 22.74
N GLU A 408 52.45 13.89 21.48
CA GLU A 408 53.15 15.03 20.94
C GLU A 408 52.73 16.28 21.73
N ARG A 409 53.69 16.94 22.37
CA ARG A 409 53.43 18.23 23.02
C ARG A 409 53.24 19.24 21.89
N LEU A 410 52.05 19.84 21.78
CA LEU A 410 51.90 21.07 21.00
C LEU A 410 52.99 22.05 21.48
N PRO A 411 53.71 22.76 20.57
CA PRO A 411 54.63 23.78 20.97
C PRO A 411 53.89 24.77 21.88
N ALA A 412 54.48 25.06 23.02
CA ALA A 412 53.91 26.03 23.95
C ALA A 412 53.66 27.33 23.19
N ILE A 413 52.51 27.90 23.28
CA ILE A 413 52.22 29.21 22.70
C ILE A 413 53.09 30.18 23.45
N ASP A 414 54.06 30.77 22.76
CA ASP A 414 54.97 31.79 23.32
C ASP A 414 54.18 33.11 23.37
N TYR A 415 53.59 33.36 24.51
CA TYR A 415 52.84 34.60 24.75
C TYR A 415 53.72 35.85 24.75
N THR A 416 55.06 35.74 24.85
CA THR A 416 55.95 36.88 24.79
C THR A 416 56.11 37.50 23.40
N ARG A 417 55.71 36.78 22.36
CA ARG A 417 55.64 37.27 20.97
C ARG A 417 54.33 37.99 20.58
N MET A 418 53.35 38.01 21.45
CA MET A 418 52.07 38.70 21.18
C MET A 418 52.09 40.18 21.57
N GLU A 419 53.06 40.65 22.29
CA GLU A 419 53.17 42.08 22.68
C GLU A 419 53.87 42.99 21.64
N GLU A 420 54.48 42.43 20.59
CA GLU A 420 55.21 43.22 19.58
C GLU A 420 54.41 43.61 18.33
N THR A 421 53.13 43.33 18.25
CA THR A 421 52.35 43.62 17.06
C THR A 421 51.25 44.71 17.26
N ASN A 422 51.33 45.47 18.36
CA ASN A 422 50.46 46.63 18.59
C ASN A 422 51.30 47.88 18.74
N VAL A 423 51.88 48.39 17.65
CA VAL A 423 52.27 49.81 17.48
C VAL A 423 51.87 50.25 16.07
#